data_919ca871ae1147a840e1a7335c9b75e9
#
_entry.id   919ca871ae1147a840e1a7335c9b75e9
#
_cell.length_a   1.000
_cell.length_b   1.000
_cell.length_c   1.000
_cell.angle_alpha   90.00
_cell.angle_beta   90.00
_cell.angle_gamma   90.00
#
_symmetry.space_group_name_H-M   'P 1'
#
loop_
_entity.id
_entity.type
_entity.pdbx_description
1 polymer ?
#
loop_
_entity_poly.entity_id
_entity_poly.type
_entity_poly.pdbx_seq_one_letter_code
_entity_poly.pdbx_strand_id
1 'polypeptide(L)'
;MNETIAAVATAHGVGSISIIRLSGADALGLALKLTKITSLIPRYATLTKIYADGELIDEALLVYFKAPHSFTGEDVVEFQLHGGLVVANLILGELIKNGARLARAGEFSKRALINGKMDFSKIEAINSLINAKSEDSVKIIARTMRGDLAKFANEIRSELVKLWRL
;
A
#
# COMPACT_ATOMS: atom_id res chain seq x y z
N MET A 1 -10.64 -12.46 -0.60
CA MET A 1 -9.88 -12.52 0.69
C MET A 1 -10.57 -11.54 1.62
N ASN A 2 -11.13 -12.03 2.74
CA ASN A 2 -11.97 -11.16 3.59
C ASN A 2 -11.25 -10.52 4.77
N GLU A 3 -9.94 -10.76 4.94
CA GLU A 3 -9.20 -10.24 6.10
C GLU A 3 -8.52 -8.92 5.78
N THR A 4 -8.73 -7.92 6.62
CA THR A 4 -7.97 -6.66 6.57
C THR A 4 -6.57 -6.88 7.13
N ILE A 5 -5.56 -6.51 6.35
CA ILE A 5 -4.14 -6.63 6.70
C ILE A 5 -3.54 -5.29 7.06
N ALA A 6 -2.55 -5.33 7.94
CA ALA A 6 -1.79 -4.15 8.36
C ALA A 6 -0.28 -4.45 8.38
N ALA A 7 0.54 -3.49 8.03
CA ALA A 7 1.99 -3.53 8.24
C ALA A 7 2.59 -2.13 8.26
N VAL A 8 3.78 -2.03 8.87
CA VAL A 8 4.66 -0.86 8.68
C VAL A 8 5.18 -0.89 7.24
N ALA A 9 4.93 0.18 6.50
CA ALA A 9 5.26 0.31 5.06
C ALA A 9 6.55 1.09 4.81
N THR A 10 7.13 1.73 5.82
CA THR A 10 8.43 2.40 5.76
C THR A 10 9.56 1.45 6.14
N ALA A 11 10.79 1.78 5.75
CA ALA A 11 11.97 1.02 6.16
C ALA A 11 12.10 0.95 7.68
N HIS A 12 12.63 -0.16 8.19
CA HIS A 12 12.93 -0.30 9.61
C HIS A 12 14.09 0.62 10.00
N GLY A 13 13.91 1.34 11.11
CA GLY A 13 14.95 2.23 11.65
C GLY A 13 14.35 3.45 12.34
N VAL A 14 15.22 4.31 12.86
CA VAL A 14 14.84 5.60 13.44
C VAL A 14 14.73 6.62 12.31
N GLY A 15 13.54 7.18 12.13
CA GLY A 15 13.26 8.21 11.14
C GLY A 15 12.26 9.22 11.69
N SER A 16 12.02 10.30 10.99
CA SER A 16 11.04 11.32 11.42
C SER A 16 9.59 10.89 11.15
N ILE A 17 9.38 9.96 10.22
CA ILE A 17 8.06 9.50 9.81
C ILE A 17 8.06 7.97 9.73
N SER A 18 6.96 7.37 10.19
CA SER A 18 6.63 5.97 9.97
C SER A 18 5.24 5.85 9.38
N ILE A 19 5.07 4.97 8.40
CA ILE A 19 3.77 4.75 7.75
C ILE A 19 3.29 3.34 8.07
N ILE A 20 2.09 3.23 8.65
CA ILE A 20 1.37 1.96 8.73
C ILE A 20 0.31 1.95 7.64
N ARG A 21 0.26 0.88 6.87
CA ARG A 21 -0.74 0.67 5.81
C ARG A 21 -1.69 -0.45 6.19
N LEU A 22 -3.00 -0.18 6.08
CA LEU A 22 -4.08 -1.16 6.15
C LEU A 22 -4.64 -1.38 4.74
N SER A 23 -5.07 -2.62 4.45
CA SER A 23 -5.79 -2.95 3.22
C SER A 23 -6.84 -4.02 3.48
N GLY A 24 -8.05 -3.80 3.04
CA GLY A 24 -9.18 -4.73 3.17
C GLY A 24 -10.50 -4.03 3.43
N ALA A 25 -11.58 -4.80 3.50
CA ALA A 25 -12.94 -4.27 3.65
C ALA A 25 -13.15 -3.44 4.93
N ASP A 26 -12.47 -3.81 6.02
CA ASP A 26 -12.62 -3.14 7.32
C ASP A 26 -11.55 -2.06 7.56
N ALA A 27 -10.70 -1.73 6.56
CA ALA A 27 -9.58 -0.81 6.73
C ALA A 27 -10.02 0.56 7.27
N LEU A 28 -11.09 1.14 6.72
CA LEU A 28 -11.65 2.40 7.21
C LEU A 28 -12.21 2.27 8.63
N GLY A 29 -13.02 1.22 8.88
CA GLY A 29 -13.62 1.00 10.19
C GLY A 29 -12.59 0.83 11.31
N LEU A 30 -11.53 0.07 11.05
CA LEU A 30 -10.42 -0.12 11.99
C LEU A 30 -9.63 1.17 12.23
N ALA A 31 -9.39 1.97 11.18
CA ALA A 31 -8.73 3.25 11.34
C ALA A 31 -9.55 4.23 12.20
N LEU A 32 -10.86 4.28 12.00
CA LEU A 32 -11.75 5.14 12.78
C LEU A 32 -11.85 4.73 14.26
N LYS A 33 -11.71 3.44 14.59
CA LYS A 33 -11.69 2.95 15.97
C LYS A 33 -10.52 3.51 16.79
N LEU A 34 -9.37 3.74 16.16
CA LEU A 34 -8.20 4.29 16.83
C LEU A 34 -8.21 5.81 16.90
N THR A 35 -9.23 6.45 16.37
CA THR A 35 -9.37 7.91 16.33
C THR A 35 -10.69 8.34 16.97
N LYS A 36 -10.89 9.64 17.16
CA LYS A 36 -12.19 10.18 17.61
C LYS A 36 -12.98 10.83 16.46
N ILE A 37 -12.56 10.64 15.22
CA ILE A 37 -13.28 11.13 14.04
C ILE A 37 -14.24 10.06 13.52
N THR A 38 -15.29 10.50 12.86
CA THR A 38 -16.37 9.60 12.38
C THR A 38 -16.26 9.25 10.90
N SER A 39 -15.42 9.94 10.15
CA SER A 39 -15.24 9.69 8.71
C SER A 39 -13.90 10.23 8.20
N LEU A 40 -13.45 9.70 7.07
CA LEU A 40 -12.32 10.20 6.29
C LEU A 40 -12.77 10.48 4.86
N ILE A 41 -12.41 11.64 4.34
CA ILE A 41 -12.63 11.97 2.93
C ILE A 41 -11.54 11.26 2.11
N PRO A 42 -11.91 10.48 1.06
CA PRO A 42 -10.93 9.80 0.24
C PRO A 42 -9.90 10.77 -0.37
N ARG A 43 -8.61 10.38 -0.28
CA ARG A 43 -7.46 11.14 -0.81
C ARG A 43 -7.23 12.51 -0.17
N TYR A 44 -7.82 12.75 0.98
CA TYR A 44 -7.59 13.94 1.78
C TYR A 44 -6.77 13.58 3.02
N ALA A 45 -5.67 14.28 3.27
CA ALA A 45 -4.82 14.09 4.44
C ALA A 45 -5.51 14.76 5.66
N THR A 46 -5.93 13.94 6.61
CA THR A 46 -6.65 14.38 7.81
C THR A 46 -5.74 14.25 9.03
N LEU A 47 -5.39 15.39 9.66
CA LEU A 47 -4.68 15.40 10.93
C LEU A 47 -5.63 14.99 12.05
N THR A 48 -5.26 13.99 12.83
CA THR A 48 -6.07 13.49 13.94
C THR A 48 -5.23 12.83 15.02
N LYS A 49 -5.79 12.74 16.21
CA LYS A 49 -5.21 12.05 17.36
C LYS A 49 -5.45 10.55 17.25
N ILE A 50 -4.40 9.76 17.54
CA ILE A 50 -4.42 8.30 17.53
C ILE A 50 -4.36 7.80 18.96
N TYR A 51 -5.23 6.85 19.27
CA TYR A 51 -5.36 6.28 20.61
C TYR A 51 -5.08 4.76 20.58
N ALA A 52 -4.41 4.27 21.62
CA ALA A 52 -4.27 2.85 21.90
C ALA A 52 -4.60 2.61 23.36
N ASP A 53 -5.38 1.57 23.66
CA ASP A 53 -5.88 1.25 25.01
C ASP A 53 -6.52 2.49 25.72
N GLY A 54 -7.11 3.42 24.96
CA GLY A 54 -7.76 4.64 25.44
C GLY A 54 -6.81 5.84 25.68
N GLU A 55 -5.50 5.63 25.59
CA GLU A 55 -4.50 6.69 25.78
C GLU A 55 -4.10 7.32 24.46
N LEU A 56 -3.80 8.63 24.47
CA LEU A 56 -3.25 9.33 23.31
C LEU A 56 -1.82 8.90 23.06
N ILE A 57 -1.56 8.32 21.90
CA ILE A 57 -0.24 7.82 21.52
C ILE A 57 0.47 8.78 20.56
N ASP A 58 -0.26 9.32 19.56
CA ASP A 58 0.32 10.17 18.54
C ASP A 58 -0.73 11.14 17.97
N GLU A 59 -0.27 12.18 17.29
CA GLU A 59 -1.08 13.01 16.41
C GLU A 59 -0.53 12.89 14.99
N ALA A 60 -1.31 12.32 14.09
CA ALA A 60 -0.84 11.81 12.81
C ALA A 60 -1.75 12.20 11.64
N LEU A 61 -1.21 12.15 10.43
CA LEU A 61 -2.00 12.31 9.22
C LEU A 61 -2.54 10.94 8.79
N LEU A 62 -3.85 10.85 8.57
CA LEU A 62 -4.50 9.71 7.95
C LEU A 62 -4.90 10.03 6.53
N VAL A 63 -4.63 9.08 5.62
CA VAL A 63 -5.08 9.16 4.22
C VAL A 63 -5.86 7.90 3.88
N TYR A 64 -7.10 8.07 3.42
CA TYR A 64 -7.97 7.00 2.98
C TYR A 64 -7.99 6.91 1.45
N PHE A 65 -7.81 5.73 0.91
CA PHE A 65 -7.93 5.42 -0.51
C PHE A 65 -9.08 4.43 -0.70
N LYS A 66 -10.20 4.93 -1.19
CA LYS A 66 -11.39 4.12 -1.42
C LYS A 66 -11.20 3.18 -2.61
N ALA A 67 -11.63 1.94 -2.46
CA ALA A 67 -11.69 0.97 -3.55
C ALA A 67 -12.50 1.50 -4.75
N PRO A 68 -12.12 1.17 -5.98
CA PRO A 68 -10.94 0.43 -6.42
C PRO A 68 -9.69 1.31 -6.63
N HIS A 69 -9.70 2.57 -6.19
CA HIS A 69 -8.68 3.58 -6.48
C HIS A 69 -7.58 3.64 -5.40
N SER A 70 -7.03 2.48 -5.06
CA SER A 70 -5.95 2.27 -4.09
C SER A 70 -4.82 1.44 -4.66
N PHE A 71 -3.76 1.24 -3.89
CA PHE A 71 -2.62 0.39 -4.27
C PHE A 71 -3.04 -1.06 -4.52
N THR A 72 -3.84 -1.63 -3.62
CA THR A 72 -4.28 -3.03 -3.70
C THR A 72 -5.59 -3.22 -4.48
N GLY A 73 -6.31 -2.13 -4.78
CA GLY A 73 -7.67 -2.19 -5.32
C GLY A 73 -8.75 -2.42 -4.25
N GLU A 74 -8.36 -2.62 -2.98
CA GLU A 74 -9.24 -2.68 -1.81
C GLU A 74 -9.33 -1.31 -1.15
N ASP A 75 -10.14 -1.15 -0.09
CA ASP A 75 -10.04 0.01 0.78
C ASP A 75 -8.68 0.01 1.48
N VAL A 76 -7.97 1.15 1.43
CA VAL A 76 -6.65 1.31 2.04
C VAL A 76 -6.65 2.55 2.93
N VAL A 77 -6.11 2.43 4.14
CA VAL A 77 -5.82 3.57 5.00
C VAL A 77 -4.33 3.59 5.34
N GLU A 78 -3.71 4.75 5.25
CA GLU A 78 -2.35 4.99 5.69
C GLU A 78 -2.36 5.92 6.89
N PHE A 79 -1.64 5.51 7.94
CA PHE A 79 -1.29 6.31 9.10
C PHE A 79 0.13 6.81 8.92
N GLN A 80 0.29 8.11 8.79
CA GLN A 80 1.61 8.76 8.71
C GLN A 80 1.93 9.31 10.10
N LEU A 81 2.63 8.48 10.87
CA LEU A 81 2.96 8.68 12.28
C LEU A 81 4.29 9.43 12.42
N HIS A 82 4.53 10.00 13.60
CA HIS A 82 5.91 10.33 13.99
C HIS A 82 6.76 9.08 14.00
N GLY A 83 7.97 9.17 13.46
CA GLY A 83 8.88 8.05 13.31
C GLY A 83 9.36 7.51 14.65
N GLY A 84 9.49 6.22 14.71
CA GLY A 84 9.92 5.50 15.90
C GLY A 84 9.31 4.10 15.92
N LEU A 85 10.15 3.11 16.17
CA LEU A 85 9.70 1.70 16.18
C LEU A 85 8.63 1.44 17.25
N VAL A 86 8.72 2.13 18.39
CA VAL A 86 7.79 1.91 19.51
C VAL A 86 6.39 2.41 19.17
N VAL A 87 6.27 3.63 18.63
CA VAL A 87 4.97 4.22 18.24
C VAL A 87 4.31 3.38 17.16
N ALA A 88 5.05 3.03 16.12
CA ALA A 88 4.53 2.19 15.04
C ALA A 88 4.06 0.81 15.54
N ASN A 89 4.84 0.16 16.43
CA ASN A 89 4.49 -1.15 16.98
C ASN A 89 3.27 -1.08 17.90
N LEU A 90 3.12 -0.04 18.72
CA LEU A 90 1.95 0.15 19.57
C LEU A 90 0.68 0.27 18.73
N ILE A 91 0.70 1.13 17.72
CA ILE A 91 -0.46 1.36 16.85
C ILE A 91 -0.76 0.13 15.99
N LEU A 92 0.26 -0.54 15.46
CA LEU A 92 0.10 -1.79 14.74
C LEU A 92 -0.51 -2.88 15.63
N GLY A 93 -0.02 -3.01 16.87
CA GLY A 93 -0.56 -3.93 17.86
C GLY A 93 -2.03 -3.66 18.16
N GLU A 94 -2.41 -2.39 18.28
CA GLU A 94 -3.80 -1.98 18.53
C GLU A 94 -4.72 -2.31 17.35
N LEU A 95 -4.24 -2.10 16.11
CA LEU A 95 -4.96 -2.50 14.90
C LEU A 95 -5.20 -4.01 14.86
N ILE A 96 -4.20 -4.81 15.26
CA ILE A 96 -4.32 -6.28 15.32
C ILE A 96 -5.31 -6.71 16.40
N LYS A 97 -5.28 -6.12 17.60
CA LYS A 97 -6.28 -6.37 18.66
C LYS A 97 -7.71 -6.09 18.18
N ASN A 98 -7.88 -5.07 17.33
CA ASN A 98 -9.17 -4.67 16.78
C ASN A 98 -9.64 -5.48 15.57
N GLY A 99 -8.85 -6.47 15.10
CA GLY A 99 -9.25 -7.41 14.05
C GLY A 99 -8.48 -7.31 12.74
N ALA A 100 -7.48 -6.46 12.63
CA ALA A 100 -6.53 -6.56 11.52
C ALA A 100 -5.62 -7.78 11.71
N ARG A 101 -5.11 -8.32 10.61
CA ARG A 101 -4.05 -9.33 10.61
C ARG A 101 -2.73 -8.70 10.14
N LEU A 102 -1.62 -9.13 10.72
CA LEU A 102 -0.31 -8.74 10.19
C LEU A 102 -0.15 -9.22 8.74
N ALA A 103 0.26 -8.33 7.86
CA ALA A 103 0.52 -8.67 6.46
C ALA A 103 1.72 -9.59 6.34
N ARG A 104 1.65 -10.56 5.42
CA ARG A 104 2.79 -11.38 5.04
C ARG A 104 3.71 -10.60 4.09
N ALA A 105 4.96 -11.03 3.97
CA ALA A 105 5.89 -10.41 3.03
C ALA A 105 5.31 -10.40 1.60
N GLY A 106 5.31 -9.23 0.95
CA GLY A 106 4.78 -9.03 -0.40
C GLY A 106 3.25 -9.10 -0.54
N GLU A 107 2.48 -9.19 0.56
CA GLU A 107 1.03 -9.43 0.49
C GLU A 107 0.26 -8.27 -0.15
N PHE A 108 0.64 -7.02 0.07
CA PHE A 108 0.02 -5.87 -0.61
C PHE A 108 0.20 -5.95 -2.14
N SER A 109 1.40 -6.26 -2.61
CA SER A 109 1.68 -6.43 -4.05
C SER A 109 0.93 -7.62 -4.63
N LYS A 110 0.83 -8.73 -3.88
CA LYS A 110 0.04 -9.91 -4.28
C LYS A 110 -1.43 -9.55 -4.44
N ARG A 111 -2.02 -8.79 -3.52
CA ARG A 111 -3.41 -8.32 -3.62
C ARG A 111 -3.60 -7.38 -4.82
N ALA A 112 -2.65 -6.48 -5.04
CA ALA A 112 -2.67 -5.60 -6.22
C ALA A 112 -2.67 -6.39 -7.53
N LEU A 113 -1.88 -7.47 -7.62
CA LEU A 113 -1.86 -8.37 -8.77
C LEU A 113 -3.20 -9.08 -8.96
N ILE A 114 -3.74 -9.71 -7.91
CA ILE A 114 -5.01 -10.46 -7.95
C ILE A 114 -6.17 -9.54 -8.34
N ASN A 115 -6.18 -8.30 -7.86
CA ASN A 115 -7.20 -7.29 -8.15
C ASN A 115 -6.96 -6.53 -9.48
N GLY A 116 -5.98 -6.96 -10.29
CA GLY A 116 -5.70 -6.36 -11.61
C GLY A 116 -5.16 -4.92 -11.56
N LYS A 117 -4.62 -4.48 -10.41
CA LYS A 117 -4.03 -3.13 -10.24
C LYS A 117 -2.60 -3.07 -10.76
N MET A 118 -1.93 -4.20 -10.78
CA MET A 118 -0.55 -4.36 -11.26
C MET A 118 -0.42 -5.66 -12.03
N ASP A 119 0.51 -5.70 -12.96
CA ASP A 119 1.03 -6.92 -13.56
C ASP A 119 2.32 -7.36 -12.84
N PHE A 120 2.77 -8.56 -13.16
CA PHE A 120 3.97 -9.14 -12.55
C PHE A 120 5.23 -8.30 -12.86
N SER A 121 5.34 -7.80 -14.11
CA SER A 121 6.49 -6.99 -14.55
C SER A 121 6.58 -5.68 -13.75
N LYS A 122 5.44 -5.06 -13.44
CA LYS A 122 5.39 -3.85 -12.62
C LYS A 122 5.79 -4.11 -11.17
N ILE A 123 5.39 -5.24 -10.59
CA ILE A 123 5.80 -5.64 -9.23
C ILE A 123 7.31 -5.85 -9.17
N GLU A 124 7.85 -6.53 -10.17
CA GLU A 124 9.28 -6.80 -10.28
C GLU A 124 10.10 -5.50 -10.48
N ALA A 125 9.59 -4.59 -11.31
CA ALA A 125 10.18 -3.27 -11.50
C ALA A 125 10.18 -2.43 -10.20
N ILE A 126 9.09 -2.44 -9.42
CA ILE A 126 9.03 -1.74 -8.13
C ILE A 126 10.08 -2.32 -7.17
N ASN A 127 10.19 -3.64 -7.07
CA ASN A 127 11.17 -4.29 -6.21
C ASN A 127 12.60 -3.96 -6.64
N SER A 128 12.88 -3.96 -7.94
CA SER A 128 14.16 -3.56 -8.51
C SER A 128 14.48 -2.08 -8.24
N LEU A 129 13.46 -1.20 -8.31
CA LEU A 129 13.62 0.23 -8.02
C LEU A 129 14.03 0.49 -6.57
N ILE A 130 13.39 -0.22 -5.62
CA ILE A 130 13.71 -0.11 -4.19
C ILE A 130 15.17 -0.53 -3.91
N ASN A 131 15.70 -1.49 -4.68
CA ASN A 131 17.06 -2.02 -4.52
C ASN A 131 18.09 -1.37 -5.46
N ALA A 132 17.70 -0.39 -6.27
CA ALA A 132 18.60 0.26 -7.23
C ALA A 132 19.74 1.01 -6.53
N LYS A 133 20.97 0.81 -7.03
CA LYS A 133 22.19 1.39 -6.46
C LYS A 133 22.84 2.49 -7.32
N SER A 134 22.25 2.80 -8.50
CA SER A 134 22.75 3.82 -9.41
C SER A 134 21.61 4.58 -10.09
N GLU A 135 21.86 5.83 -10.48
CA GLU A 135 20.90 6.65 -11.22
C GLU A 135 20.49 6.01 -12.56
N ASP A 136 21.43 5.40 -13.26
CA ASP A 136 21.15 4.75 -14.54
C ASP A 136 20.24 3.55 -14.37
N SER A 137 20.42 2.75 -13.29
CA SER A 137 19.50 1.67 -12.95
C SER A 137 18.09 2.20 -12.71
N VAL A 138 17.94 3.29 -11.96
CA VAL A 138 16.63 3.93 -11.70
C VAL A 138 15.96 4.36 -13.02
N LYS A 139 16.70 5.00 -13.92
CA LYS A 139 16.17 5.45 -15.22
C LYS A 139 15.70 4.28 -16.10
N ILE A 140 16.45 3.19 -16.12
CA ILE A 140 16.09 1.97 -16.89
C ILE A 140 14.82 1.35 -16.32
N ILE A 141 14.76 1.15 -14.98
CA ILE A 141 13.60 0.55 -14.30
C ILE A 141 12.35 1.41 -14.47
N ALA A 142 12.49 2.74 -14.40
CA ALA A 142 11.38 3.66 -14.59
C ALA A 142 10.74 3.55 -15.98
N ARG A 143 11.51 3.20 -17.03
CA ARG A 143 10.97 2.91 -18.37
C ARG A 143 10.12 1.64 -18.37
N THR A 144 10.56 0.59 -17.69
CA THR A 144 9.78 -0.65 -17.52
C THR A 144 8.45 -0.40 -16.80
N MET A 145 8.45 0.47 -15.78
CA MET A 145 7.23 0.84 -15.04
C MET A 145 6.19 1.58 -15.89
N ARG A 146 6.58 2.23 -17.00
CA ARG A 146 5.66 2.87 -17.96
C ARG A 146 4.86 1.88 -18.79
N GLY A 147 5.19 0.60 -18.74
CA GLY A 147 4.50 -0.46 -19.46
C GLY A 147 4.91 -0.56 -20.94
N ASP A 148 6.07 -0.01 -21.32
CA ASP A 148 6.56 -0.04 -22.71
C ASP A 148 6.73 -1.48 -23.19
N LEU A 149 7.21 -2.39 -22.34
CA LEU A 149 7.33 -3.81 -22.64
C LEU A 149 5.97 -4.49 -22.83
N ALA A 150 4.99 -4.16 -22.01
CA ALA A 150 3.64 -4.73 -22.12
C ALA A 150 2.93 -4.24 -23.40
N LYS A 151 3.13 -2.98 -23.81
CA LYS A 151 2.63 -2.46 -25.07
C LYS A 151 3.24 -3.22 -26.25
N PHE A 152 4.57 -3.34 -26.28
CA PHE A 152 5.29 -4.06 -27.33
C PHE A 152 4.84 -5.53 -27.42
N ALA A 153 4.72 -6.24 -26.30
CA ALA A 153 4.23 -7.61 -26.28
C ALA A 153 2.78 -7.73 -26.79
N ASN A 154 1.90 -6.78 -26.46
CA ASN A 154 0.53 -6.76 -26.96
C ASN A 154 0.45 -6.45 -28.45
N GLU A 155 1.30 -5.59 -28.97
CA GLU A 155 1.41 -5.32 -30.41
C GLU A 155 1.81 -6.58 -31.16
N ILE A 156 2.88 -7.27 -30.73
CA ILE A 156 3.31 -8.56 -31.34
C ILE A 156 2.19 -9.59 -31.27
N ARG A 157 1.54 -9.74 -30.11
CA ARG A 157 0.41 -10.65 -29.94
C ARG A 157 -0.73 -10.34 -30.92
N SER A 158 -1.06 -9.08 -31.10
CA SER A 158 -2.11 -8.65 -32.01
C SER A 158 -1.78 -9.04 -33.47
N GLU A 159 -0.53 -8.87 -33.89
CA GLU A 159 -0.09 -9.24 -35.22
C GLU A 159 -0.11 -10.77 -35.42
N LEU A 160 0.36 -11.53 -34.45
CA LEU A 160 0.32 -12.99 -34.48
C LEU A 160 -1.12 -13.54 -34.57
N VAL A 161 -2.06 -12.96 -33.81
CA VAL A 161 -3.48 -13.35 -33.85
C VAL A 161 -4.12 -13.02 -35.20
N LYS A 162 -3.73 -11.92 -35.86
CA LYS A 162 -4.19 -11.60 -37.23
C LYS A 162 -3.70 -12.65 -38.22
N LEU A 163 -2.42 -13.02 -38.14
CA LEU A 163 -1.83 -14.06 -39.02
C LEU A 163 -2.46 -15.44 -38.84
N TRP A 164 -2.92 -15.77 -37.62
CA TRP A 164 -3.54 -17.07 -37.34
C TRP A 164 -4.99 -17.17 -37.78
N ARG A 165 -5.63 -16.04 -38.13
CA ARG A 165 -7.02 -16.00 -38.64
C ARG A 165 -7.08 -15.97 -40.18
N LEU A 166 -5.94 -16.00 -40.88
CA LEU A 166 -5.79 -16.17 -42.33
C LEU A 166 -5.65 -17.64 -42.69
#